data_3ab92f227bfb2084d65ecb5ac906e653
#
_entry.id   3ab92f227bfb2084d65ecb5ac906e653
#
_cell.length_a   1.000
_cell.length_b   1.000
_cell.length_c   1.000
_cell.angle_alpha   90.00
_cell.angle_beta   90.00
_cell.angle_gamma   90.00
#
_symmetry.space_group_name_H-M   'P 1'
#
loop_
_entity.id
_entity.type
_entity.pdbx_description
1 polymer ?
#
loop_
_entity_poly.entity_id
_entity_poly.type
_entity_poly.pdbx_seq_one_letter_code
_entity_poly.pdbx_strand_id
1 'polypeptide(L)'
;MNKRILANDGLVEEAQKYLKQQGFIIETEKRDEEDLMSEIGSFDALLVRSATKVTRELLEAGVRNGGKLKIVGRGGVGTDNIDLEAAKELGVIVKFAPNGNTNATAEHALGLMFAIARRVPFAHHTLMNGTWHKKRFKGVELFGKTLGIIGCGRIGQALAAKAGALGMKVIGYDMYRSIDAPLTYVDSIPELLAQSDFVSLHCGGTEPVINTEQLAQMKDTAFLINASRGKNVAEDALYNALKTGQIAGAALDCYETEPKREGLPFENKLQELDNIVMSAHLGASTRNAGVRTGMEIAEVVTGYLRRGEYGNSVNVGETVEEEGTEVYTIFITHADTPGMFGKFGTVMGEMGVNIRENNSRKLGEQVQTVYMVHAKPSEEVRAALAGIDGVARVTI
;
A
#
# COMPACT_ATOMS: atom_id res chain seq x y z
N MET A 1 -27.30 17.76 -9.99
CA MET A 1 -26.81 18.37 -8.72
C MET A 1 -25.30 18.22 -8.65
N ASN A 2 -24.58 19.21 -8.11
CA ASN A 2 -23.12 19.04 -7.95
C ASN A 2 -22.84 18.00 -6.86
N LYS A 3 -22.05 16.98 -7.16
CA LYS A 3 -21.65 15.95 -6.19
C LYS A 3 -20.78 16.57 -5.09
N ARG A 4 -20.98 16.12 -3.84
CA ARG A 4 -20.27 16.63 -2.65
C ARG A 4 -19.20 15.62 -2.21
N ILE A 5 -18.02 16.13 -1.89
CA ILE A 5 -16.87 15.34 -1.43
C ILE A 5 -16.43 15.90 -0.07
N LEU A 6 -16.32 15.02 0.94
CA LEU A 6 -15.70 15.35 2.23
C LEU A 6 -14.28 14.80 2.26
N ALA A 7 -13.29 15.65 2.53
CA ALA A 7 -11.91 15.25 2.79
C ALA A 7 -11.61 15.40 4.29
N ASN A 8 -12.02 14.41 5.07
CA ASN A 8 -12.03 14.47 6.54
C ASN A 8 -10.63 14.55 7.18
N ASP A 9 -9.60 14.02 6.50
CA ASP A 9 -8.19 14.15 6.94
C ASP A 9 -7.45 15.29 6.23
N GLY A 10 -8.21 16.25 5.65
CA GLY A 10 -7.67 17.34 4.86
C GLY A 10 -7.27 16.92 3.45
N LEU A 11 -7.07 17.90 2.59
CA LEU A 11 -6.63 17.73 1.20
C LEU A 11 -5.77 18.94 0.80
N VAL A 12 -4.69 18.71 0.04
CA VAL A 12 -3.81 19.77 -0.44
C VAL A 12 -4.55 20.74 -1.36
N GLU A 13 -4.15 21.99 -1.37
CA GLU A 13 -4.85 23.07 -2.08
C GLU A 13 -4.96 22.79 -3.59
N GLU A 14 -3.92 22.22 -4.19
CA GLU A 14 -3.86 21.86 -5.60
C GLU A 14 -4.97 20.85 -5.97
N ALA A 15 -5.16 19.83 -5.15
CA ALA A 15 -6.21 18.84 -5.35
C ALA A 15 -7.61 19.40 -5.10
N GLN A 16 -7.76 20.30 -4.12
CA GLN A 16 -9.04 21.01 -3.91
C GLN A 16 -9.40 21.88 -5.12
N LYS A 17 -8.44 22.62 -5.68
CA LYS A 17 -8.63 23.43 -6.89
C LYS A 17 -9.04 22.55 -8.07
N TYR A 18 -8.34 21.43 -8.28
CA TYR A 18 -8.68 20.46 -9.31
C TYR A 18 -10.13 19.96 -9.19
N LEU A 19 -10.53 19.48 -8.01
CA LEU A 19 -11.88 18.96 -7.79
C LEU A 19 -12.96 20.04 -7.98
N LYS A 20 -12.72 21.28 -7.53
CA LYS A 20 -13.63 22.42 -7.79
C LYS A 20 -13.75 22.73 -9.28
N GLN A 21 -12.66 22.69 -10.06
CA GLN A 21 -12.67 22.84 -11.51
C GLN A 21 -13.45 21.71 -12.19
N GLN A 22 -13.45 20.52 -11.61
CA GLN A 22 -14.28 19.41 -12.04
C GLN A 22 -15.76 19.54 -11.62
N GLY A 23 -16.16 20.64 -10.98
CA GLY A 23 -17.55 20.93 -10.60
C GLY A 23 -18.02 20.24 -9.33
N PHE A 24 -17.11 19.70 -8.50
CA PHE A 24 -17.46 19.14 -7.20
C PHE A 24 -17.51 20.20 -6.10
N ILE A 25 -18.35 19.98 -5.08
CA ILE A 25 -18.36 20.73 -3.83
C ILE A 25 -17.44 20.01 -2.86
N ILE A 26 -16.38 20.67 -2.38
CA ILE A 26 -15.35 20.08 -1.52
C ILE A 26 -15.44 20.70 -0.13
N GLU A 27 -15.49 19.84 0.87
CA GLU A 27 -15.39 20.20 2.29
C GLU A 27 -14.15 19.52 2.89
N THR A 28 -13.36 20.29 3.66
CA THR A 28 -12.09 19.83 4.23
C THR A 28 -12.00 20.06 5.73
N GLU A 29 -13.04 20.60 6.32
CA GLU A 29 -13.16 20.74 7.77
C GLU A 29 -13.32 19.36 8.37
N LYS A 30 -12.48 19.05 9.36
CA LYS A 30 -12.48 17.75 10.01
C LYS A 30 -13.74 17.61 10.89
N ARG A 31 -14.46 16.49 10.69
CA ARG A 31 -15.55 16.05 11.56
C ARG A 31 -14.98 15.12 12.61
N ASP A 32 -15.48 15.20 13.82
CA ASP A 32 -15.29 14.13 14.79
C ASP A 32 -16.14 12.90 14.40
N GLU A 33 -16.10 11.86 15.23
CA GLU A 33 -16.78 10.61 14.90
C GLU A 33 -18.30 10.73 14.88
N GLU A 34 -18.88 11.52 15.80
CA GLU A 34 -20.32 11.72 15.92
C GLU A 34 -20.87 12.55 14.76
N ASP A 35 -20.21 13.67 14.46
CA ASP A 35 -20.55 14.53 13.33
C ASP A 35 -20.40 13.78 12.00
N LEU A 36 -19.30 13.03 11.83
CA LEU A 36 -19.06 12.26 10.64
C LEU A 36 -20.16 11.20 10.41
N MET A 37 -20.56 10.48 11.45
CA MET A 37 -21.65 9.50 11.40
C MET A 37 -22.98 10.13 11.00
N SER A 38 -23.26 11.34 11.47
CA SER A 38 -24.53 12.03 11.18
C SER A 38 -24.60 12.64 9.78
N GLU A 39 -23.45 13.07 9.22
CA GLU A 39 -23.41 13.87 7.99
C GLU A 39 -23.00 13.07 6.74
N ILE A 40 -22.32 11.91 6.92
CA ILE A 40 -21.66 11.18 5.82
C ILE A 40 -22.63 10.81 4.68
N GLY A 41 -23.88 10.49 4.98
CA GLY A 41 -24.90 10.19 3.98
C GLY A 41 -25.25 11.35 3.05
N SER A 42 -24.80 12.57 3.34
CA SER A 42 -24.99 13.74 2.47
C SER A 42 -23.89 13.92 1.41
N PHE A 43 -22.81 13.13 1.47
CA PHE A 43 -21.66 13.20 0.58
C PHE A 43 -21.63 12.04 -0.40
N ASP A 44 -21.23 12.31 -1.65
CA ASP A 44 -21.04 11.29 -2.70
C ASP A 44 -19.70 10.56 -2.53
N ALA A 45 -18.71 11.21 -1.92
CA ALA A 45 -17.39 10.63 -1.67
C ALA A 45 -16.83 11.07 -0.32
N LEU A 46 -16.07 10.16 0.32
CA LEU A 46 -15.25 10.42 1.49
C LEU A 46 -13.77 10.22 1.13
N LEU A 47 -12.96 11.28 1.30
CA LEU A 47 -11.50 11.18 1.17
C LEU A 47 -10.88 11.11 2.57
N VAL A 48 -10.04 10.10 2.77
CA VAL A 48 -9.35 9.87 4.05
C VAL A 48 -7.85 9.64 3.84
N ARG A 49 -7.09 9.84 4.90
CA ARG A 49 -5.71 9.38 5.02
C ARG A 49 -5.67 8.27 6.07
N SER A 50 -4.78 8.38 7.07
CA SER A 50 -4.65 7.36 8.13
C SER A 50 -5.43 7.69 9.40
N ALA A 51 -5.84 8.94 9.61
CA ALA A 51 -6.44 9.39 10.87
C ALA A 51 -7.92 9.01 11.01
N THR A 52 -8.69 9.07 9.92
CA THR A 52 -10.11 8.65 9.92
C THR A 52 -10.20 7.13 9.73
N LYS A 53 -10.89 6.46 10.64
CA LYS A 53 -11.27 5.04 10.49
C LYS A 53 -12.61 4.94 9.80
N VAL A 54 -12.64 4.20 8.70
CA VAL A 54 -13.87 3.94 7.94
C VAL A 54 -14.37 2.55 8.35
N THR A 55 -15.18 2.54 9.40
CA THR A 55 -15.78 1.32 9.97
C THR A 55 -17.03 0.92 9.21
N ARG A 56 -17.56 -0.28 9.48
CA ARG A 56 -18.84 -0.77 8.97
C ARG A 56 -19.97 0.20 9.28
N GLU A 57 -20.04 0.67 10.53
CA GLU A 57 -21.08 1.59 11.01
C GLU A 57 -21.08 2.89 10.22
N LEU A 58 -19.89 3.44 9.93
CA LEU A 58 -19.76 4.66 9.14
C LEU A 58 -20.22 4.45 7.69
N LEU A 59 -19.84 3.32 7.09
CA LEU A 59 -20.27 2.96 5.74
C LEU A 59 -21.79 2.78 5.66
N GLU A 60 -22.39 2.08 6.64
CA GLU A 60 -23.82 1.91 6.75
C GLU A 60 -24.55 3.26 6.89
N ALA A 61 -24.03 4.18 7.73
CA ALA A 61 -24.57 5.53 7.84
C ALA A 61 -24.50 6.28 6.51
N GLY A 62 -23.44 6.05 5.72
CA GLY A 62 -23.24 6.67 4.42
C GLY A 62 -24.25 6.26 3.34
N VAL A 63 -24.79 5.03 3.43
CA VAL A 63 -25.71 4.48 2.41
C VAL A 63 -27.15 4.33 2.89
N ARG A 64 -27.39 4.34 4.21
CA ARG A 64 -28.73 4.13 4.81
C ARG A 64 -29.70 5.26 4.45
N ASN A 65 -31.00 4.92 4.29
CA ASN A 65 -32.11 5.85 4.05
C ASN A 65 -31.90 6.76 2.82
N GLY A 66 -31.32 6.24 1.75
CA GLY A 66 -31.03 7.03 0.55
C GLY A 66 -29.77 7.90 0.66
N GLY A 67 -28.84 7.53 1.53
CA GLY A 67 -27.52 8.12 1.63
C GLY A 67 -26.76 8.04 0.29
N LYS A 68 -25.87 8.99 0.05
CA LYS A 68 -25.27 9.23 -1.27
C LYS A 68 -23.85 8.68 -1.40
N LEU A 69 -23.28 8.08 -0.32
CA LEU A 69 -21.88 7.65 -0.32
C LEU A 69 -21.69 6.50 -1.33
N LYS A 70 -20.90 6.77 -2.36
CA LYS A 70 -20.58 5.82 -3.44
C LYS A 70 -19.11 5.35 -3.40
N ILE A 71 -18.23 6.19 -2.85
CA ILE A 71 -16.80 5.95 -2.91
C ILE A 71 -16.07 6.49 -1.68
N VAL A 72 -15.12 5.69 -1.20
CA VAL A 72 -14.10 6.12 -0.25
C VAL A 72 -12.76 6.18 -1.00
N GLY A 73 -12.13 7.34 -0.99
CA GLY A 73 -10.80 7.56 -1.57
C GLY A 73 -9.73 7.63 -0.48
N ARG A 74 -8.78 6.69 -0.49
CA ARG A 74 -7.66 6.67 0.45
C ARG A 74 -6.44 7.37 -0.14
N GLY A 75 -6.06 8.52 0.41
CA GLY A 75 -4.84 9.24 0.04
C GLY A 75 -3.58 8.54 0.54
N GLY A 76 -3.15 7.50 -0.15
CA GLY A 76 -1.96 6.66 0.12
C GLY A 76 -2.19 5.21 -0.27
N VAL A 77 -1.23 4.33 0.06
CA VAL A 77 -1.23 2.93 -0.42
C VAL A 77 -1.97 1.97 0.52
N GLY A 78 -1.74 2.07 1.83
CA GLY A 78 -2.36 1.16 2.80
C GLY A 78 -3.83 1.50 3.07
N THR A 79 -4.68 0.49 3.15
CA THR A 79 -6.12 0.62 3.42
C THR A 79 -6.52 0.04 4.77
N ASP A 80 -5.57 -0.13 5.67
CA ASP A 80 -5.73 -0.80 6.99
C ASP A 80 -6.76 -0.09 7.90
N ASN A 81 -7.10 1.15 7.60
CA ASN A 81 -8.10 1.95 8.32
C ASN A 81 -9.51 1.90 7.71
N ILE A 82 -9.74 1.05 6.70
CA ILE A 82 -11.02 0.94 5.98
C ILE A 82 -11.52 -0.50 6.05
N ASP A 83 -12.76 -0.70 6.47
CA ASP A 83 -13.44 -2.00 6.41
C ASP A 83 -13.82 -2.33 4.95
N LEU A 84 -12.94 -3.06 4.28
CA LEU A 84 -13.10 -3.39 2.86
C LEU A 84 -14.25 -4.38 2.60
N GLU A 85 -14.51 -5.29 3.54
CA GLU A 85 -15.60 -6.26 3.41
C GLU A 85 -16.95 -5.57 3.56
N ALA A 86 -17.09 -4.69 4.57
CA ALA A 86 -18.30 -3.89 4.71
C ALA A 86 -18.52 -2.97 3.51
N ALA A 87 -17.47 -2.32 3.00
CA ALA A 87 -17.57 -1.47 1.82
C ALA A 87 -18.06 -2.26 0.59
N LYS A 88 -17.55 -3.49 0.41
CA LYS A 88 -17.94 -4.40 -0.66
C LYS A 88 -19.42 -4.82 -0.54
N GLU A 89 -19.85 -5.24 0.65
CA GLU A 89 -21.24 -5.65 0.93
C GLU A 89 -22.22 -4.50 0.70
N LEU A 90 -21.83 -3.27 1.04
CA LEU A 90 -22.67 -2.06 0.91
C LEU A 90 -22.57 -1.39 -0.46
N GLY A 91 -21.80 -1.93 -1.38
CA GLY A 91 -21.62 -1.35 -2.71
C GLY A 91 -20.82 -0.03 -2.75
N VAL A 92 -20.08 0.28 -1.68
CA VAL A 92 -19.21 1.46 -1.63
C VAL A 92 -17.83 1.12 -2.20
N ILE A 93 -17.41 1.80 -3.25
CA ILE A 93 -16.11 1.57 -3.88
C ILE A 93 -15.00 2.16 -3.01
N VAL A 94 -13.93 1.39 -2.79
CA VAL A 94 -12.73 1.89 -2.11
C VAL A 94 -11.60 1.99 -3.12
N LYS A 95 -11.08 3.20 -3.29
CA LYS A 95 -9.95 3.50 -4.16
C LYS A 95 -8.79 4.08 -3.38
N PHE A 96 -7.57 3.92 -3.90
CA PHE A 96 -6.36 4.40 -3.25
C PHE A 96 -5.41 5.11 -4.24
N ALA A 97 -4.42 5.81 -3.70
CA ALA A 97 -3.38 6.50 -4.46
C ALA A 97 -2.06 5.70 -4.38
N PRO A 98 -1.76 4.82 -5.37
CA PRO A 98 -0.66 3.87 -5.26
C PRO A 98 0.73 4.48 -5.49
N ASN A 99 0.84 5.64 -6.15
CA ASN A 99 2.13 6.14 -6.65
C ASN A 99 2.65 7.34 -5.85
N GLY A 100 1.76 8.13 -5.23
CA GLY A 100 2.08 9.45 -4.68
C GLY A 100 3.20 9.45 -3.62
N ASN A 101 3.31 8.41 -2.80
CA ASN A 101 4.30 8.30 -1.73
C ASN A 101 5.49 7.38 -2.06
N THR A 102 5.51 6.70 -3.22
CA THR A 102 6.53 5.71 -3.57
C THR A 102 7.96 6.21 -3.38
N ASN A 103 8.26 7.37 -3.98
CA ASN A 103 9.62 7.93 -3.90
C ASN A 103 9.98 8.39 -2.48
N ALA A 104 9.04 9.03 -1.78
CA ALA A 104 9.30 9.52 -0.42
C ALA A 104 9.61 8.38 0.56
N THR A 105 8.83 7.28 0.50
CA THR A 105 9.05 6.12 1.36
C THR A 105 10.36 5.41 1.03
N ALA A 106 10.71 5.27 -0.25
CA ALA A 106 11.99 4.68 -0.67
C ALA A 106 13.19 5.54 -0.21
N GLU A 107 13.09 6.86 -0.30
CA GLU A 107 14.12 7.78 0.20
C GLU A 107 14.23 7.75 1.74
N HIS A 108 13.11 7.64 2.42
CA HIS A 108 13.11 7.51 3.89
C HIS A 108 13.79 6.21 4.33
N ALA A 109 13.46 5.07 3.71
CA ALA A 109 14.12 3.80 3.97
C ALA A 109 15.64 3.88 3.73
N LEU A 110 16.07 4.51 2.63
CA LEU A 110 17.48 4.76 2.36
C LEU A 110 18.12 5.67 3.41
N GLY A 111 17.41 6.72 3.84
CA GLY A 111 17.83 7.60 4.95
C GLY A 111 18.03 6.83 6.26
N LEU A 112 17.12 5.94 6.60
CA LEU A 112 17.22 5.03 7.75
C LEU A 112 18.42 4.08 7.64
N MET A 113 18.68 3.54 6.44
CA MET A 113 19.89 2.73 6.18
C MET A 113 21.16 3.52 6.48
N PHE A 114 21.28 4.76 5.99
CA PHE A 114 22.43 5.62 6.31
C PHE A 114 22.48 6.00 7.79
N ALA A 115 21.34 6.29 8.40
CA ALA A 115 21.26 6.68 9.82
C ALA A 115 21.82 5.59 10.73
N ILE A 116 21.42 4.35 10.53
CA ILE A 116 21.89 3.22 11.35
C ILE A 116 23.32 2.80 10.98
N ALA A 117 23.64 2.66 9.68
CA ALA A 117 24.96 2.25 9.21
C ALA A 117 26.08 3.22 9.64
N ARG A 118 25.81 4.52 9.61
CA ARG A 118 26.77 5.57 9.93
C ARG A 118 26.60 6.12 11.35
N ARG A 119 25.63 5.62 12.12
CA ARG A 119 25.32 6.00 13.51
C ARG A 119 25.10 7.51 13.68
N VAL A 120 24.55 8.18 12.67
CA VAL A 120 24.43 9.64 12.61
C VAL A 120 23.57 10.21 13.76
N PRO A 121 22.36 9.65 14.07
CA PRO A 121 21.53 10.17 15.16
C PRO A 121 22.21 10.10 16.52
N PHE A 122 22.95 9.01 16.79
CA PHE A 122 23.67 8.82 18.05
C PHE A 122 24.84 9.80 18.18
N ALA A 123 25.62 9.99 17.10
CA ALA A 123 26.72 10.94 17.08
C ALA A 123 26.20 12.37 17.24
N HIS A 124 25.10 12.73 16.57
CA HIS A 124 24.44 14.03 16.73
C HIS A 124 24.00 14.26 18.17
N HIS A 125 23.30 13.29 18.78
CA HIS A 125 22.82 13.40 20.15
C HIS A 125 23.95 13.66 21.14
N THR A 126 25.07 12.91 21.06
CA THR A 126 26.19 13.11 21.98
C THR A 126 26.88 14.46 21.79
N LEU A 127 27.02 14.93 20.54
CA LEU A 127 27.62 16.22 20.23
C LEU A 127 26.75 17.39 20.72
N MET A 128 25.41 17.29 20.56
CA MET A 128 24.47 18.29 21.10
C MET A 128 24.50 18.36 22.62
N ASN A 129 24.84 17.25 23.31
CA ASN A 129 25.06 17.17 24.74
C ASN A 129 26.52 17.51 25.18
N GLY A 130 27.28 18.15 24.28
CA GLY A 130 28.60 18.67 24.57
C GLY A 130 29.73 17.63 24.64
N THR A 131 29.51 16.40 24.10
CA THR A 131 30.51 15.33 24.19
C THR A 131 30.99 14.88 22.81
N TRP A 132 32.30 14.90 22.59
CA TRP A 132 32.98 14.52 21.35
C TRP A 132 33.41 13.06 21.37
N HIS A 133 32.74 12.14 20.60
CA HIS A 133 33.01 10.72 20.55
C HIS A 133 33.32 10.20 19.14
N LYS A 134 34.49 10.51 18.57
CA LYS A 134 34.89 10.07 17.23
C LYS A 134 35.02 8.53 17.10
N LYS A 135 35.63 7.87 18.08
CA LYS A 135 35.92 6.42 18.01
C LYS A 135 34.70 5.53 18.27
N ARG A 136 33.74 6.02 19.08
CA ARG A 136 32.53 5.26 19.47
C ARG A 136 31.58 4.98 18.31
N PHE A 137 31.55 5.87 17.32
CA PHE A 137 30.61 5.84 16.22
C PHE A 137 31.24 5.46 14.89
N LYS A 138 32.15 4.44 14.92
CA LYS A 138 32.68 3.84 13.69
C LYS A 138 31.53 3.13 12.96
N GLY A 139 31.19 3.59 11.75
CA GLY A 139 30.11 3.06 10.92
C GLY A 139 30.57 2.08 9.86
N VAL A 140 29.60 1.66 9.04
CA VAL A 140 29.75 0.76 7.89
C VAL A 140 29.39 1.53 6.60
N GLU A 141 30.08 1.26 5.50
CA GLU A 141 29.74 1.77 4.17
C GLU A 141 28.67 0.89 3.51
N LEU A 142 27.80 1.49 2.71
CA LEU A 142 26.81 0.76 1.92
C LEU A 142 27.41 0.21 0.63
N PHE A 143 28.45 0.87 0.09
CA PHE A 143 29.12 0.46 -1.14
C PHE A 143 29.63 -0.99 -1.06
N GLY A 144 29.33 -1.79 -2.09
CA GLY A 144 29.70 -3.19 -2.18
C GLY A 144 28.93 -4.14 -1.25
N LYS A 145 28.00 -3.65 -0.43
CA LYS A 145 27.14 -4.44 0.45
C LYS A 145 25.92 -4.97 -0.29
N THR A 146 25.34 -6.04 0.23
CA THR A 146 24.10 -6.63 -0.30
C THR A 146 22.89 -6.09 0.45
N LEU A 147 21.94 -5.51 -0.30
CA LEU A 147 20.61 -5.15 0.18
C LEU A 147 19.62 -6.25 -0.23
N GLY A 148 18.99 -6.90 0.74
CA GLY A 148 17.85 -7.78 0.55
C GLY A 148 16.53 -7.01 0.73
N ILE A 149 15.64 -7.07 -0.25
CA ILE A 149 14.34 -6.42 -0.22
C ILE A 149 13.24 -7.48 -0.13
N ILE A 150 12.43 -7.43 0.93
CA ILE A 150 11.23 -8.25 1.06
C ILE A 150 10.01 -7.39 0.71
N GLY A 151 9.33 -7.73 -0.39
CA GLY A 151 8.31 -6.91 -1.02
C GLY A 151 8.86 -6.03 -2.13
N CYS A 152 8.90 -6.56 -3.36
CA CYS A 152 9.47 -5.90 -4.54
C CYS A 152 8.42 -5.14 -5.35
N GLY A 153 7.44 -4.54 -4.68
CA GLY A 153 6.46 -3.64 -5.27
C GLY A 153 7.07 -2.28 -5.65
N ARG A 154 6.24 -1.26 -5.87
CA ARG A 154 6.67 0.08 -6.31
C ARG A 154 7.76 0.69 -5.41
N ILE A 155 7.58 0.61 -4.09
CA ILE A 155 8.53 1.19 -3.12
C ILE A 155 9.83 0.38 -3.10
N GLY A 156 9.73 -0.95 -3.04
CA GLY A 156 10.91 -1.85 -3.05
C GLY A 156 11.75 -1.65 -4.31
N GLN A 157 11.14 -1.55 -5.49
CA GLN A 157 11.85 -1.29 -6.75
C GLN A 157 12.48 0.11 -6.78
N ALA A 158 11.79 1.13 -6.26
CA ALA A 158 12.35 2.48 -6.16
C ALA A 158 13.56 2.54 -5.21
N LEU A 159 13.53 1.81 -4.10
CA LEU A 159 14.69 1.64 -3.21
C LEU A 159 15.81 0.86 -3.90
N ALA A 160 15.48 -0.23 -4.61
CA ALA A 160 16.45 -1.03 -5.35
C ALA A 160 17.26 -0.21 -6.35
N ALA A 161 16.56 0.62 -7.16
CA ALA A 161 17.21 1.50 -8.12
C ALA A 161 18.17 2.50 -7.44
N LYS A 162 17.75 3.10 -6.31
CA LYS A 162 18.57 4.06 -5.54
C LYS A 162 19.78 3.38 -4.90
N ALA A 163 19.59 2.21 -4.29
CA ALA A 163 20.66 1.45 -3.66
C ALA A 163 21.68 0.91 -4.68
N GLY A 164 21.20 0.45 -5.84
CA GLY A 164 22.06 0.06 -6.96
C GLY A 164 22.94 1.21 -7.45
N ALA A 165 22.39 2.44 -7.54
CA ALA A 165 23.17 3.64 -7.91
C ALA A 165 24.25 4.01 -6.87
N LEU A 166 24.10 3.57 -5.62
CA LEU A 166 25.13 3.69 -4.58
C LEU A 166 26.18 2.58 -4.61
N GLY A 167 26.11 1.67 -5.58
CA GLY A 167 27.04 0.53 -5.72
C GLY A 167 26.73 -0.64 -4.80
N MET A 168 25.50 -0.76 -4.28
CA MET A 168 25.06 -1.97 -3.57
C MET A 168 24.67 -3.08 -4.55
N LYS A 169 24.86 -4.32 -4.14
CA LYS A 169 24.17 -5.47 -4.75
C LYS A 169 22.74 -5.53 -4.21
N VAL A 170 21.74 -5.63 -5.10
CA VAL A 170 20.34 -5.70 -4.66
C VAL A 170 19.73 -7.04 -5.05
N ILE A 171 19.23 -7.76 -4.04
CA ILE A 171 18.46 -8.98 -4.20
C ILE A 171 17.07 -8.78 -3.62
N GLY A 172 16.08 -9.53 -4.10
CA GLY A 172 14.70 -9.34 -3.63
C GLY A 172 13.91 -10.63 -3.57
N TYR A 173 12.95 -10.66 -2.67
CA TYR A 173 11.94 -11.70 -2.57
C TYR A 173 10.55 -11.09 -2.66
N ASP A 174 9.74 -11.60 -3.54
CA ASP A 174 8.32 -11.30 -3.67
C ASP A 174 7.59 -12.51 -4.23
N MET A 175 6.32 -12.67 -3.85
CA MET A 175 5.44 -13.67 -4.47
C MET A 175 5.13 -13.32 -5.92
N TYR A 176 5.20 -12.04 -6.27
CA TYR A 176 4.94 -11.50 -7.62
C TYR A 176 6.22 -10.85 -8.15
N ARG A 177 6.84 -11.47 -9.14
CA ARG A 177 8.11 -11.02 -9.72
C ARG A 177 7.87 -10.15 -10.95
N SER A 178 8.37 -8.92 -10.93
CA SER A 178 8.40 -8.05 -12.12
C SER A 178 9.67 -8.34 -12.91
N ILE A 179 9.54 -8.54 -14.22
CA ILE A 179 10.67 -8.80 -15.12
C ILE A 179 11.62 -7.60 -15.24
N ASP A 180 11.09 -6.39 -15.06
CA ASP A 180 11.84 -5.13 -15.20
C ASP A 180 12.36 -4.60 -13.84
N ALA A 181 12.25 -5.39 -12.76
CA ALA A 181 12.71 -4.95 -11.45
C ALA A 181 14.24 -4.76 -11.43
N PRO A 182 14.76 -3.65 -10.89
CA PRO A 182 16.20 -3.34 -10.85
C PRO A 182 16.91 -4.10 -9.72
N LEU A 183 16.68 -5.42 -9.62
CA LEU A 183 17.22 -6.32 -8.60
C LEU A 183 17.25 -7.76 -9.13
N THR A 184 17.98 -8.63 -8.43
CA THR A 184 17.99 -10.07 -8.70
C THR A 184 17.05 -10.76 -7.71
N TYR A 185 16.07 -11.53 -8.21
CA TYR A 185 15.20 -12.29 -7.33
C TYR A 185 15.87 -13.53 -6.78
N VAL A 186 15.61 -13.83 -5.52
CA VAL A 186 15.90 -15.10 -4.85
C VAL A 186 14.62 -15.89 -4.61
N ASP A 187 14.73 -17.18 -4.31
CA ASP A 187 13.59 -18.08 -4.27
C ASP A 187 12.93 -18.17 -2.88
N SER A 188 13.63 -17.71 -1.83
CA SER A 188 13.11 -17.78 -0.47
C SER A 188 13.61 -16.64 0.42
N ILE A 189 12.85 -16.35 1.48
CA ILE A 189 13.26 -15.40 2.52
C ILE A 189 14.53 -15.87 3.23
N PRO A 190 14.69 -17.14 3.64
CA PRO A 190 15.95 -17.62 4.23
C PRO A 190 17.17 -17.38 3.37
N GLU A 191 17.07 -17.61 2.06
CA GLU A 191 18.15 -17.35 1.11
C GLU A 191 18.52 -15.87 1.05
N LEU A 192 17.51 -14.98 1.04
CA LEU A 192 17.69 -13.53 1.08
C LEU A 192 18.43 -13.11 2.35
N LEU A 193 17.95 -13.58 3.52
CA LEU A 193 18.49 -13.19 4.83
C LEU A 193 19.96 -13.58 4.98
N ALA A 194 20.33 -14.80 4.57
CA ALA A 194 21.71 -15.31 4.65
C ALA A 194 22.70 -14.52 3.80
N GLN A 195 22.24 -13.92 2.68
CA GLN A 195 23.11 -13.16 1.78
C GLN A 195 23.19 -11.66 2.12
N SER A 196 22.20 -11.12 2.85
CA SER A 196 22.02 -9.68 3.03
C SER A 196 22.88 -9.10 4.14
N ASP A 197 23.46 -7.93 3.89
CA ASP A 197 24.08 -7.06 4.89
C ASP A 197 23.06 -6.04 5.42
N PHE A 198 22.05 -5.70 4.59
CA PHE A 198 20.88 -4.90 4.94
C PHE A 198 19.64 -5.62 4.47
N VAL A 199 18.61 -5.69 5.30
CA VAL A 199 17.30 -6.25 4.95
C VAL A 199 16.27 -5.14 5.08
N SER A 200 15.50 -4.85 4.01
CA SER A 200 14.47 -3.81 4.01
C SER A 200 13.11 -4.37 3.65
N LEU A 201 12.11 -4.06 4.49
CA LEU A 201 10.75 -4.55 4.35
C LEU A 201 9.87 -3.53 3.65
N HIS A 202 9.18 -3.96 2.59
CA HIS A 202 8.24 -3.17 1.79
C HIS A 202 6.99 -3.97 1.41
N CYS A 203 6.66 -4.98 2.18
CA CYS A 203 5.45 -5.79 2.03
C CYS A 203 4.34 -5.36 2.99
N GLY A 204 3.09 -5.71 2.66
CA GLY A 204 1.98 -5.74 3.59
C GLY A 204 1.88 -7.12 4.24
N GLY A 205 1.05 -7.25 5.26
CA GLY A 205 0.78 -8.52 5.92
C GLY A 205 0.08 -8.32 7.25
N THR A 206 -0.54 -9.37 7.75
CA THR A 206 -1.18 -9.43 9.08
C THR A 206 -0.31 -10.16 10.10
N GLU A 207 0.66 -10.93 9.61
CA GLU A 207 1.58 -11.75 10.39
C GLU A 207 3.02 -11.28 10.22
N PRO A 208 3.88 -11.44 11.23
CA PRO A 208 5.28 -11.06 11.15
C PRO A 208 6.05 -11.84 10.07
N VAL A 209 6.65 -11.11 9.15
CA VAL A 209 7.58 -11.66 8.14
C VAL A 209 8.95 -11.92 8.77
N ILE A 210 9.32 -11.13 9.77
CA ILE A 210 10.56 -11.25 10.53
C ILE A 210 10.21 -11.56 12.00
N ASN A 211 10.47 -12.77 12.41
CA ASN A 211 10.33 -13.25 13.78
C ASN A 211 11.66 -13.84 14.29
N THR A 212 11.67 -14.57 15.39
CA THR A 212 12.86 -15.18 15.99
C THR A 212 13.62 -16.06 15.01
N GLU A 213 12.90 -16.86 14.18
CA GLU A 213 13.52 -17.77 13.21
C GLU A 213 14.22 -17.00 12.10
N GLN A 214 13.55 -16.00 11.52
CA GLN A 214 14.14 -15.17 10.45
C GLN A 214 15.32 -14.33 10.97
N LEU A 215 15.23 -13.77 12.18
CA LEU A 215 16.34 -13.07 12.80
C LEU A 215 17.57 -13.97 12.98
N ALA A 216 17.38 -15.27 13.30
CA ALA A 216 18.47 -16.23 13.43
C ALA A 216 19.15 -16.60 12.09
N GLN A 217 18.49 -16.31 10.97
CA GLN A 217 19.02 -16.54 9.62
C GLN A 217 19.79 -15.34 9.06
N MET A 218 19.69 -14.17 9.71
CA MET A 218 20.44 -12.97 9.33
C MET A 218 21.89 -13.08 9.76
N LYS A 219 22.77 -12.38 9.05
CA LYS A 219 24.17 -12.22 9.48
C LYS A 219 24.23 -11.43 10.81
N ASP A 220 25.17 -11.73 11.66
CA ASP A 220 25.44 -10.97 12.90
C ASP A 220 25.85 -9.52 12.63
N THR A 221 26.36 -9.24 11.44
CA THR A 221 26.70 -7.90 10.95
C THR A 221 25.57 -7.20 10.20
N ALA A 222 24.40 -7.83 10.05
CA ALA A 222 23.30 -7.31 9.25
C ALA A 222 22.47 -6.25 10.01
N PHE A 223 21.81 -5.41 9.21
CA PHE A 223 20.87 -4.38 9.67
C PHE A 223 19.47 -4.66 9.12
N LEU A 224 18.44 -4.53 9.98
CA LEU A 224 17.04 -4.64 9.59
C LEU A 224 16.42 -3.24 9.47
N ILE A 225 15.74 -2.99 8.35
CA ILE A 225 15.01 -1.74 8.07
C ILE A 225 13.53 -2.04 7.87
N ASN A 226 12.65 -1.37 8.62
CA ASN A 226 11.21 -1.48 8.43
C ASN A 226 10.57 -0.09 8.28
N ALA A 227 10.23 0.27 7.04
CA ALA A 227 9.46 1.46 6.69
C ALA A 227 8.14 1.06 5.99
N SER A 228 7.55 -0.09 6.37
CA SER A 228 6.35 -0.65 5.75
C SER A 228 5.18 -0.77 6.72
N ARG A 229 5.14 -1.81 7.54
CA ARG A 229 4.12 -2.03 8.59
C ARG A 229 4.78 -2.57 9.85
N GLY A 230 4.35 -2.06 11.02
CA GLY A 230 4.88 -2.52 12.32
C GLY A 230 4.73 -4.02 12.52
N LYS A 231 3.58 -4.57 12.18
CA LYS A 231 3.29 -6.02 12.27
C LYS A 231 4.21 -6.94 11.45
N ASN A 232 4.97 -6.40 10.50
CA ASN A 232 5.93 -7.20 9.73
C ASN A 232 7.12 -7.70 10.54
N VAL A 233 7.36 -7.12 11.74
CA VAL A 233 8.46 -7.49 12.62
C VAL A 233 7.89 -7.82 13.99
N ALA A 234 8.19 -9.00 14.52
CA ALA A 234 7.90 -9.34 15.92
C ALA A 234 8.83 -8.55 16.84
N GLU A 235 8.33 -7.46 17.44
CA GLU A 235 9.14 -6.51 18.21
C GLU A 235 9.84 -7.17 19.40
N ASP A 236 9.22 -8.15 20.05
CA ASP A 236 9.84 -8.92 21.14
C ASP A 236 11.05 -9.72 20.67
N ALA A 237 10.96 -10.34 19.51
CA ALA A 237 12.06 -11.08 18.91
C ALA A 237 13.19 -10.13 18.51
N LEU A 238 12.84 -8.99 17.88
CA LEU A 238 13.79 -7.96 17.49
C LEU A 238 14.54 -7.39 18.70
N TYR A 239 13.83 -7.05 19.79
CA TYR A 239 14.45 -6.57 21.04
C TYR A 239 15.52 -7.55 21.54
N ASN A 240 15.18 -8.83 21.60
CA ASN A 240 16.12 -9.87 22.07
C ASN A 240 17.33 -10.01 21.12
N ALA A 241 17.10 -10.01 19.80
CA ALA A 241 18.17 -10.10 18.80
C ALA A 241 19.13 -8.90 18.88
N LEU A 242 18.62 -7.69 19.04
CA LEU A 242 19.42 -6.47 19.20
C LEU A 242 20.19 -6.46 20.52
N LYS A 243 19.53 -6.83 21.63
CA LYS A 243 20.13 -6.86 22.97
C LYS A 243 21.27 -7.86 23.10
N THR A 244 21.14 -9.01 22.43
CA THR A 244 22.17 -10.06 22.43
C THR A 244 23.25 -9.85 21.38
N GLY A 245 23.09 -8.89 20.46
CA GLY A 245 24.00 -8.67 19.33
C GLY A 245 23.89 -9.76 18.25
N GLN A 246 22.75 -10.44 18.15
CA GLN A 246 22.47 -11.43 17.11
C GLN A 246 22.44 -10.79 15.71
N ILE A 247 22.00 -9.52 15.62
CA ILE A 247 22.15 -8.65 14.46
C ILE A 247 22.81 -7.33 14.88
N ALA A 248 23.44 -6.64 13.94
CA ALA A 248 24.21 -5.42 14.25
C ALA A 248 23.32 -4.23 14.66
N GLY A 249 22.12 -4.15 14.11
CA GLY A 249 21.20 -3.05 14.45
C GLY A 249 19.93 -3.07 13.63
N ALA A 250 19.01 -2.15 13.93
CA ALA A 250 17.78 -1.96 13.19
C ALA A 250 17.42 -0.48 13.01
N ALA A 251 16.57 -0.18 12.01
CA ALA A 251 15.96 1.13 11.85
C ALA A 251 14.47 0.96 11.51
N LEU A 252 13.61 1.50 12.35
CA LEU A 252 12.16 1.34 12.26
C LEU A 252 11.46 2.68 12.07
N ASP A 253 10.50 2.70 11.16
CA ASP A 253 9.56 3.80 10.96
C ASP A 253 8.13 3.44 11.39
N CYS A 254 7.85 2.15 11.56
CA CYS A 254 6.54 1.60 11.91
C CYS A 254 6.66 0.60 13.06
N TYR A 255 5.64 0.54 13.92
CA TYR A 255 5.63 -0.25 15.16
C TYR A 255 4.37 -1.11 15.26
N GLU A 256 4.43 -2.22 16.05
CA GLU A 256 3.26 -3.06 16.32
C GLU A 256 2.11 -2.25 16.93
N THR A 257 2.47 -1.31 17.82
CA THR A 257 1.51 -0.38 18.43
C THR A 257 1.97 1.05 18.22
N GLU A 258 1.19 1.80 17.45
CA GLU A 258 1.41 3.22 17.20
C GLU A 258 0.40 4.09 17.96
N PRO A 259 0.76 5.30 18.42
CA PRO A 259 -0.17 6.23 19.03
C PRO A 259 -1.30 6.59 18.07
N LYS A 260 -2.54 6.66 18.62
CA LYS A 260 -3.74 6.95 17.79
C LYS A 260 -3.75 8.35 17.18
N ARG A 261 -2.97 9.29 17.71
CA ARG A 261 -2.85 10.68 17.24
C ARG A 261 -1.51 11.28 17.63
N GLU A 262 -1.11 12.28 16.88
CA GLU A 262 0.11 13.08 17.18
C GLU A 262 0.08 13.69 18.58
N GLY A 263 1.27 13.77 19.20
CA GLY A 263 1.45 14.36 20.53
C GLY A 263 1.14 13.43 21.70
N LEU A 264 0.67 12.19 21.46
CA LEU A 264 0.54 11.21 22.54
C LEU A 264 1.89 10.58 22.89
N PRO A 265 2.10 10.15 24.16
CA PRO A 265 3.27 9.39 24.55
C PRO A 265 3.43 8.13 23.68
N PHE A 266 4.68 7.81 23.40
CA PHE A 266 5.08 6.57 22.74
C PHE A 266 6.06 5.84 23.67
N GLU A 267 5.64 4.68 24.14
CA GLU A 267 6.45 3.82 24.99
C GLU A 267 6.71 2.51 24.28
N ASN A 268 7.97 2.18 24.08
CA ASN A 268 8.40 0.96 23.42
C ASN A 268 9.74 0.51 24.00
N LYS A 269 9.86 -0.77 24.36
CA LYS A 269 11.08 -1.34 24.94
C LYS A 269 12.32 -1.21 24.06
N LEU A 270 12.15 -1.07 22.76
CA LEU A 270 13.25 -0.84 21.82
C LEU A 270 13.99 0.48 22.10
N GLN A 271 13.37 1.46 22.80
CA GLN A 271 13.99 2.73 23.19
C GLN A 271 15.15 2.57 24.18
N GLU A 272 15.25 1.40 24.86
CA GLU A 272 16.34 1.11 25.78
C GLU A 272 17.67 0.75 25.07
N LEU A 273 17.62 0.52 23.74
CA LEU A 273 18.74 0.01 22.98
C LEU A 273 19.53 1.13 22.29
N ASP A 274 20.83 0.94 22.13
CA ASP A 274 21.74 1.91 21.49
C ASP A 274 22.14 1.52 20.04
N ASN A 275 21.56 0.43 19.52
CA ASN A 275 21.77 -0.06 18.16
C ASN A 275 20.47 -0.06 17.30
N ILE A 276 19.54 0.84 17.63
CA ILE A 276 18.30 1.07 16.87
C ILE A 276 18.12 2.55 16.53
N VAL A 277 17.62 2.83 15.32
CA VAL A 277 17.14 4.15 14.89
C VAL A 277 15.62 4.09 14.75
N MET A 278 14.92 5.08 15.29
CA MET A 278 13.46 5.11 15.34
C MET A 278 12.93 6.40 14.75
N SER A 279 11.88 6.34 13.93
CA SER A 279 11.14 7.48 13.41
C SER A 279 9.64 7.23 13.49
N ALA A 280 8.84 8.30 13.50
CA ALA A 280 7.43 8.28 13.86
C ALA A 280 6.54 8.16 12.61
N HIS A 281 6.67 7.06 11.84
CA HIS A 281 5.89 6.74 10.63
C HIS A 281 5.94 7.87 9.60
N LEU A 282 7.17 8.31 9.27
CA LEU A 282 7.45 9.47 8.43
C LEU A 282 7.66 9.12 6.94
N GLY A 283 7.62 7.85 6.54
CA GLY A 283 7.94 7.40 5.18
C GLY A 283 7.24 8.19 4.07
N ALA A 284 5.97 8.56 4.26
CA ALA A 284 5.21 9.38 3.32
C ALA A 284 5.16 10.87 3.68
N SER A 285 5.76 11.30 4.79
CA SER A 285 5.60 12.64 5.37
C SER A 285 6.48 13.69 4.71
N THR A 286 6.29 13.92 3.41
CA THR A 286 6.91 15.01 2.66
C THR A 286 5.85 15.86 1.96
N ARG A 287 6.14 17.18 1.79
CA ARG A 287 5.24 18.07 1.04
C ARG A 287 4.95 17.54 -0.36
N ASN A 288 5.98 17.08 -1.05
CA ASN A 288 5.85 16.58 -2.42
C ASN A 288 5.01 15.29 -2.51
N ALA A 289 5.18 14.37 -1.56
CA ALA A 289 4.33 13.17 -1.49
C ALA A 289 2.87 13.55 -1.18
N GLY A 290 2.65 14.51 -0.27
CA GLY A 290 1.31 15.02 0.04
C GLY A 290 0.61 15.58 -1.19
N VAL A 291 1.31 16.40 -1.99
CA VAL A 291 0.76 16.96 -3.25
C VAL A 291 0.47 15.85 -4.25
N ARG A 292 1.43 14.97 -4.53
CA ARG A 292 1.23 13.87 -5.50
C ARG A 292 0.08 12.94 -5.08
N THR A 293 0.05 12.52 -3.83
CA THR A 293 -1.01 11.64 -3.31
C THR A 293 -2.38 12.32 -3.33
N GLY A 294 -2.43 13.61 -2.96
CA GLY A 294 -3.66 14.39 -2.99
C GLY A 294 -4.20 14.58 -4.41
N MET A 295 -3.34 14.85 -5.38
CA MET A 295 -3.73 14.95 -6.78
C MET A 295 -4.18 13.58 -7.34
N GLU A 296 -3.40 12.53 -7.10
CA GLU A 296 -3.71 11.18 -7.58
C GLU A 296 -5.08 10.70 -7.07
N ILE A 297 -5.37 10.88 -5.77
CA ILE A 297 -6.68 10.47 -5.25
C ILE A 297 -7.82 11.33 -5.78
N ALA A 298 -7.60 12.63 -6.01
CA ALA A 298 -8.59 13.51 -6.61
C ALA A 298 -8.92 13.09 -8.06
N GLU A 299 -7.91 12.73 -8.84
CA GLU A 299 -8.07 12.22 -10.22
C GLU A 299 -8.81 10.89 -10.24
N VAL A 300 -8.40 9.95 -9.37
CA VAL A 300 -8.99 8.60 -9.24
C VAL A 300 -10.47 8.68 -8.84
N VAL A 301 -10.82 9.55 -7.87
CA VAL A 301 -12.21 9.74 -7.43
C VAL A 301 -13.03 10.47 -8.51
N THR A 302 -12.44 11.44 -9.20
CA THR A 302 -13.09 12.11 -10.35
C THR A 302 -13.39 11.11 -11.46
N GLY A 303 -12.43 10.23 -11.79
CA GLY A 303 -12.61 9.18 -12.79
C GLY A 303 -13.82 8.31 -12.47
N TYR A 304 -13.94 7.84 -11.23
CA TYR A 304 -15.09 7.07 -10.80
C TYR A 304 -16.40 7.89 -10.81
N LEU A 305 -16.42 9.03 -10.16
CA LEU A 305 -17.67 9.81 -10.00
C LEU A 305 -18.22 10.37 -11.32
N ARG A 306 -17.38 10.59 -12.34
CA ARG A 306 -17.78 11.12 -13.64
C ARG A 306 -17.91 10.09 -14.73
N ARG A 307 -17.03 9.08 -14.73
CA ARG A 307 -16.88 8.15 -15.86
C ARG A 307 -17.04 6.69 -15.47
N GLY A 308 -17.30 6.39 -14.15
CA GLY A 308 -17.40 5.03 -13.64
C GLY A 308 -16.12 4.22 -13.78
N GLU A 309 -14.94 4.85 -13.68
CA GLU A 309 -13.66 4.17 -13.79
C GLU A 309 -13.32 3.43 -12.50
N TYR A 310 -13.08 2.12 -12.58
CA TYR A 310 -12.79 1.25 -11.44
C TYR A 310 -11.30 1.02 -11.18
N GLY A 311 -10.39 1.47 -12.03
CA GLY A 311 -8.93 1.38 -11.80
C GLY A 311 -8.52 1.84 -10.40
N ASN A 312 -7.52 1.17 -9.79
CA ASN A 312 -7.08 1.39 -8.41
C ASN A 312 -8.14 1.12 -7.32
N SER A 313 -9.16 0.32 -7.60
CA SER A 313 -10.11 -0.16 -6.58
C SER A 313 -9.57 -1.39 -5.87
N VAL A 314 -9.83 -1.51 -4.55
CA VAL A 314 -9.38 -2.65 -3.73
C VAL A 314 -10.53 -3.61 -3.37
N ASN A 315 -11.77 -3.20 -3.59
CA ASN A 315 -12.95 -3.94 -3.20
C ASN A 315 -14.02 -4.00 -4.32
N VAL A 316 -13.60 -4.08 -5.58
CA VAL A 316 -14.57 -4.22 -6.70
C VAL A 316 -15.39 -5.47 -6.45
N GLY A 317 -16.63 -5.27 -6.03
CA GLY A 317 -17.66 -6.30 -5.92
C GLY A 317 -18.48 -6.40 -7.21
N GLU A 318 -19.37 -7.39 -7.26
CA GLU A 318 -20.31 -7.56 -8.37
C GLU A 318 -21.20 -6.31 -8.50
N THR A 319 -21.18 -5.69 -9.69
CA THR A 319 -22.05 -4.61 -10.19
C THR A 319 -22.26 -3.34 -9.34
N VAL A 320 -21.81 -2.18 -9.84
CA VAL A 320 -22.27 -0.86 -9.43
C VAL A 320 -22.99 -0.21 -10.62
N GLU A 321 -24.27 0.08 -10.44
CA GLU A 321 -25.07 0.82 -11.41
C GLU A 321 -24.70 2.31 -11.37
N GLU A 322 -24.34 2.91 -12.51
CA GLU A 322 -24.28 4.36 -12.70
C GLU A 322 -25.53 4.86 -13.41
N GLU A 323 -26.08 5.99 -12.97
CA GLU A 323 -27.14 6.68 -13.71
C GLU A 323 -26.67 7.01 -15.14
N GLY A 324 -27.10 6.19 -16.12
CA GLY A 324 -26.94 6.45 -17.55
C GLY A 324 -26.05 5.50 -18.34
N THR A 325 -25.21 4.67 -17.71
CA THR A 325 -24.47 3.60 -18.42
C THR A 325 -24.22 2.45 -17.44
N GLU A 326 -24.98 1.37 -17.62
CA GLU A 326 -24.77 0.14 -16.86
C GLU A 326 -23.40 -0.44 -17.23
N VAL A 327 -22.54 -0.65 -16.22
CA VAL A 327 -21.26 -1.34 -16.35
C VAL A 327 -21.35 -2.65 -15.58
N TYR A 328 -21.13 -3.74 -16.26
CA TYR A 328 -21.17 -5.07 -15.65
C TYR A 328 -19.78 -5.66 -15.55
N THR A 329 -19.59 -6.58 -14.61
CA THR A 329 -18.29 -7.17 -14.33
C THR A 329 -18.33 -8.68 -14.55
N ILE A 330 -17.37 -9.21 -15.31
CA ILE A 330 -17.15 -10.63 -15.52
C ILE A 330 -15.88 -11.03 -14.77
N PHE A 331 -15.98 -11.95 -13.82
CA PHE A 331 -14.83 -12.53 -13.14
C PHE A 331 -14.52 -13.90 -13.76
N ILE A 332 -13.27 -14.09 -14.20
CA ILE A 332 -12.79 -15.35 -14.75
C ILE A 332 -11.60 -15.83 -13.93
N THR A 333 -11.73 -16.97 -13.27
CA THR A 333 -10.60 -17.66 -12.64
C THR A 333 -10.10 -18.74 -13.58
N HIS A 334 -8.81 -18.68 -13.95
CA HIS A 334 -8.25 -19.53 -15.00
C HIS A 334 -6.79 -19.91 -14.71
N ALA A 335 -6.27 -20.90 -15.44
CA ALA A 335 -4.86 -21.26 -15.41
C ALA A 335 -3.97 -20.12 -15.93
N ASP A 336 -2.78 -19.97 -15.36
CA ASP A 336 -1.77 -19.00 -15.79
C ASP A 336 -1.03 -19.55 -17.02
N THR A 337 -1.69 -19.57 -18.16
CA THR A 337 -1.15 -20.09 -19.43
C THR A 337 -1.21 -19.03 -20.54
N PRO A 338 -0.21 -19.01 -21.46
CA PRO A 338 -0.19 -18.07 -22.57
C PRO A 338 -1.46 -18.16 -23.45
N GLY A 339 -1.95 -17.01 -23.92
CA GLY A 339 -3.08 -16.92 -24.84
C GLY A 339 -4.46 -16.87 -24.21
N MET A 340 -4.61 -16.99 -22.88
CA MET A 340 -5.92 -16.96 -22.21
C MET A 340 -6.68 -15.66 -22.49
N PHE A 341 -6.02 -14.51 -22.41
CA PHE A 341 -6.65 -13.21 -22.74
C PHE A 341 -7.18 -13.13 -24.19
N GLY A 342 -6.43 -13.71 -25.14
CA GLY A 342 -6.88 -13.79 -26.53
C GLY A 342 -8.15 -14.62 -26.68
N LYS A 343 -8.22 -15.77 -26.00
CA LYS A 343 -9.41 -16.63 -25.99
C LYS A 343 -10.63 -15.90 -25.40
N PHE A 344 -10.46 -15.21 -24.26
CA PHE A 344 -11.56 -14.42 -23.66
C PHE A 344 -12.02 -13.29 -24.57
N GLY A 345 -11.07 -12.52 -25.14
CA GLY A 345 -11.38 -11.42 -26.05
C GLY A 345 -12.11 -11.91 -27.31
N THR A 346 -11.72 -13.05 -27.87
CA THR A 346 -12.39 -13.66 -29.02
C THR A 346 -13.84 -14.04 -28.71
N VAL A 347 -14.06 -14.80 -27.64
CA VAL A 347 -15.40 -15.22 -27.22
C VAL A 347 -16.31 -14.02 -26.93
N MET A 348 -15.80 -13.03 -26.19
CA MET A 348 -16.58 -11.83 -25.87
C MET A 348 -16.88 -11.01 -27.11
N GLY A 349 -15.92 -10.84 -28.03
CA GLY A 349 -16.12 -10.13 -29.29
C GLY A 349 -17.12 -10.81 -30.22
N GLU A 350 -17.06 -12.13 -30.39
CA GLU A 350 -17.99 -12.92 -31.17
C GLU A 350 -19.44 -12.86 -30.64
N MET A 351 -19.57 -12.72 -29.31
CA MET A 351 -20.87 -12.58 -28.64
C MET A 351 -21.33 -11.13 -28.49
N GLY A 352 -20.65 -10.17 -29.10
CA GLY A 352 -21.02 -8.75 -29.10
C GLY A 352 -20.77 -8.03 -27.74
N VAL A 353 -19.97 -8.63 -26.87
CA VAL A 353 -19.62 -8.02 -25.58
C VAL A 353 -18.45 -7.06 -25.75
N ASN A 354 -18.70 -5.77 -25.58
CA ASN A 354 -17.66 -4.75 -25.65
C ASN A 354 -16.95 -4.59 -24.32
N ILE A 355 -15.65 -4.87 -24.31
CA ILE A 355 -14.78 -4.75 -23.12
C ILE A 355 -14.41 -3.29 -22.93
N ARG A 356 -14.69 -2.74 -21.76
CA ARG A 356 -14.30 -1.38 -21.35
C ARG A 356 -12.92 -1.37 -20.71
N GLU A 357 -12.69 -2.30 -19.78
CA GLU A 357 -11.45 -2.40 -19.00
C GLU A 357 -11.23 -3.85 -18.59
N ASN A 358 -9.98 -4.24 -18.40
CA ASN A 358 -9.66 -5.50 -17.75
C ASN A 358 -8.53 -5.33 -16.74
N ASN A 359 -8.52 -6.19 -15.72
CA ASN A 359 -7.46 -6.28 -14.72
C ASN A 359 -7.27 -7.74 -14.33
N SER A 360 -6.04 -8.13 -14.02
CA SER A 360 -5.73 -9.51 -13.63
C SER A 360 -4.82 -9.55 -12.43
N ARG A 361 -5.07 -10.53 -11.56
CA ARG A 361 -4.22 -10.81 -10.41
C ARG A 361 -3.98 -12.31 -10.27
N LYS A 362 -2.79 -12.67 -9.83
CA LYS A 362 -2.46 -14.07 -9.55
C LYS A 362 -3.04 -14.49 -8.19
N LEU A 363 -3.62 -15.69 -8.14
CA LEU A 363 -4.20 -16.33 -6.96
C LEU A 363 -3.59 -17.75 -6.83
N GLY A 364 -2.42 -17.86 -6.20
CA GLY A 364 -1.67 -19.11 -6.16
C GLY A 364 -1.24 -19.54 -7.58
N GLU A 365 -1.64 -20.74 -8.01
CA GLU A 365 -1.35 -21.27 -9.35
C GLU A 365 -2.35 -20.79 -10.42
N GLN A 366 -3.36 -20.03 -10.04
CA GLN A 366 -4.37 -19.51 -10.95
C GLN A 366 -4.28 -18.00 -11.10
N VAL A 367 -4.94 -17.48 -12.11
CA VAL A 367 -5.14 -16.04 -12.33
C VAL A 367 -6.62 -15.74 -12.26
N GLN A 368 -6.99 -14.66 -11.58
CA GLN A 368 -8.32 -14.07 -11.67
C GLN A 368 -8.24 -12.85 -12.59
N THR A 369 -8.96 -12.90 -13.71
CA THR A 369 -9.13 -11.77 -14.61
C THR A 369 -10.54 -11.20 -14.45
N VAL A 370 -10.60 -9.88 -14.32
CA VAL A 370 -11.84 -9.11 -14.18
C VAL A 370 -12.01 -8.30 -15.45
N TYR A 371 -13.13 -8.46 -16.15
CA TYR A 371 -13.52 -7.65 -17.29
C TYR A 371 -14.69 -6.76 -16.93
N MET A 372 -14.61 -5.48 -17.25
CA MET A 372 -15.73 -4.57 -17.21
C MET A 372 -16.30 -4.37 -18.58
N VAL A 373 -17.63 -4.52 -18.72
CA VAL A 373 -18.32 -4.52 -20.00
C VAL A 373 -19.52 -3.57 -19.98
N HIS A 374 -19.88 -3.02 -21.14
CA HIS A 374 -20.93 -2.01 -21.29
C HIS A 374 -22.37 -2.56 -21.28
N ALA A 375 -22.54 -3.85 -21.38
CA ALA A 375 -23.86 -4.49 -21.41
C ALA A 375 -23.89 -5.67 -20.46
N LYS A 376 -25.05 -5.96 -19.86
CA LYS A 376 -25.23 -7.10 -18.96
C LYS A 376 -24.91 -8.40 -19.72
N PRO A 377 -23.90 -9.17 -19.29
CA PRO A 377 -23.56 -10.41 -19.95
C PRO A 377 -24.71 -11.42 -19.79
N SER A 378 -24.99 -12.17 -20.86
CA SER A 378 -25.97 -13.24 -20.80
C SER A 378 -25.39 -14.52 -20.16
N GLU A 379 -26.25 -15.43 -19.75
CA GLU A 379 -25.83 -16.77 -19.32
C GLU A 379 -25.11 -17.56 -20.43
N GLU A 380 -25.38 -17.26 -21.70
CA GLU A 380 -24.68 -17.82 -22.85
C GLU A 380 -23.22 -17.35 -22.89
N VAL A 381 -22.95 -16.06 -22.62
CA VAL A 381 -21.59 -15.51 -22.48
C VAL A 381 -20.85 -16.21 -21.32
N ARG A 382 -21.52 -16.35 -20.19
CA ARG A 382 -20.94 -17.05 -19.04
C ARG A 382 -20.58 -18.50 -19.37
N ALA A 383 -21.49 -19.21 -20.03
CA ALA A 383 -21.29 -20.61 -20.42
C ALA A 383 -20.15 -20.75 -21.46
N ALA A 384 -20.10 -19.87 -22.45
CA ALA A 384 -19.05 -19.88 -23.48
C ALA A 384 -17.66 -19.62 -22.86
N LEU A 385 -17.55 -18.65 -21.96
CA LEU A 385 -16.29 -18.37 -21.23
C LEU A 385 -15.90 -19.53 -20.31
N ALA A 386 -16.85 -20.15 -19.62
CA ALA A 386 -16.61 -21.31 -18.76
C ALA A 386 -16.21 -22.58 -19.56
N GLY A 387 -16.57 -22.66 -20.84
CA GLY A 387 -16.18 -23.75 -21.74
C GLY A 387 -14.75 -23.66 -22.28
N ILE A 388 -14.05 -22.56 -22.04
CA ILE A 388 -12.65 -22.37 -22.48
C ILE A 388 -11.74 -23.27 -21.62
N ASP A 389 -10.91 -24.09 -22.31
CA ASP A 389 -9.95 -24.94 -21.62
C ASP A 389 -8.98 -24.10 -20.77
N GLY A 390 -8.82 -24.52 -19.51
CA GLY A 390 -8.04 -23.80 -18.50
C GLY A 390 -8.85 -22.83 -17.62
N VAL A 391 -10.16 -22.65 -17.88
CA VAL A 391 -11.06 -21.85 -17.02
C VAL A 391 -11.62 -22.72 -15.89
N ALA A 392 -11.42 -22.27 -14.65
CA ALA A 392 -11.91 -22.93 -13.44
C ALA A 392 -13.30 -22.38 -13.02
N ARG A 393 -13.55 -21.09 -13.22
CA ARG A 393 -14.80 -20.44 -12.79
C ARG A 393 -15.05 -19.14 -13.57
N VAL A 394 -16.32 -18.89 -13.88
CA VAL A 394 -16.81 -17.60 -14.41
C VAL A 394 -17.99 -17.13 -13.56
N THR A 395 -17.96 -15.85 -13.13
CA THR A 395 -19.07 -15.16 -12.45
C THR A 395 -19.38 -13.89 -13.24
N ILE A 396 -20.66 -13.63 -13.52
CA ILE A 396 -21.17 -12.45 -14.22
C ILE A 396 -22.14 -11.67 -13.34
#